data_7679b49c55a8c2bd69972df8160dfc01
#
_entry.id   7679b49c55a8c2bd69972df8160dfc01
#
_cell.length_a   1.000
_cell.length_b   1.000
_cell.length_c   1.000
_cell.angle_alpha   90.00
_cell.angle_beta   90.00
_cell.angle_gamma   90.00
#
_symmetry.space_group_name_H-M   'P 1'
#
loop_
_entity.id
_entity.type
_entity.pdbx_description
1 polymer ?
#
loop_
_entity_poly.entity_id
_entity_poly.type
_entity_poly.pdbx_seq_one_letter_code
_entity_poly.pdbx_strand_id
1 'polypeptide(L)'
;MAATTILERGGLAIVDYRCAARLRERPVVERHTAFSLSYVRKGSFGYRYRGAPFELVPGSILLGAPGDEYTCTHDHVCGDECLSIQLAPELVDTLGASPALWRIGCLPPLAELVVIAEQTQAAVEGRGDAGTDELALTFAARFAERASGSKPAPFAARARDRRRAIETAQWLDDHLQEPVDLHSAAAAIGLSAFHFLRLFTAVVGATPHQYLLRARLRRAARLLAADDRSITDVAYDVGFGDLSNFVRTFRRAAGVSPRRFRQRAHR
;
A
#
# COMPACT_ATOMS: atom_id res chain seq x y z
N MET A 1 -16.37 -11.49 -0.20
CA MET A 1 -15.13 -11.08 0.50
C MET A 1 -15.08 -11.83 1.82
N ALA A 2 -13.92 -12.42 2.20
CA ALA A 2 -13.72 -12.99 3.54
C ALA A 2 -13.04 -11.93 4.40
N ALA A 3 -13.54 -11.73 5.62
CA ALA A 3 -12.98 -10.80 6.59
C ALA A 3 -12.67 -11.58 7.88
N THR A 4 -11.45 -11.45 8.39
CA THR A 4 -11.04 -12.06 9.64
C THR A 4 -10.59 -10.95 10.59
N THR A 5 -11.34 -10.77 11.68
CA THR A 5 -10.92 -9.84 12.74
C THR A 5 -9.78 -10.46 13.53
N ILE A 6 -8.64 -9.77 13.51
CA ILE A 6 -7.39 -10.18 14.19
C ILE A 6 -7.34 -9.62 15.61
N LEU A 7 -7.73 -8.35 15.73
CA LEU A 7 -7.75 -7.64 17.02
C LEU A 7 -8.98 -6.73 17.04
N GLU A 8 -9.63 -6.66 18.20
CA GLU A 8 -10.66 -5.65 18.47
C GLU A 8 -10.53 -5.23 19.94
N ARG A 9 -10.09 -3.98 20.17
CA ARG A 9 -9.84 -3.47 21.52
C ARG A 9 -9.80 -1.96 21.57
N GLY A 10 -10.51 -1.34 22.53
CA GLY A 10 -10.39 0.09 22.81
C GLY A 10 -10.71 1.01 21.64
N GLY A 11 -11.66 0.64 20.78
CA GLY A 11 -12.02 1.41 19.61
C GLY A 11 -11.10 1.23 18.39
N LEU A 12 -10.13 0.32 18.49
CA LEU A 12 -9.27 -0.13 17.40
C LEU A 12 -9.68 -1.54 16.98
N ALA A 13 -9.90 -1.77 15.69
CA ALA A 13 -9.98 -3.12 15.13
C ALA A 13 -8.97 -3.28 13.98
N ILE A 14 -8.42 -4.49 13.88
CA ILE A 14 -7.53 -4.89 12.78
C ILE A 14 -8.17 -6.07 12.09
N VAL A 15 -8.40 -5.94 10.80
CA VAL A 15 -9.14 -6.91 9.99
C VAL A 15 -8.32 -7.30 8.78
N ASP A 16 -8.12 -8.59 8.58
CA ASP A 16 -7.54 -9.16 7.35
C ASP A 16 -8.66 -9.41 6.35
N TYR A 17 -8.66 -8.68 5.25
CA TYR A 17 -9.60 -8.86 4.15
C TYR A 17 -8.94 -9.66 3.02
N ARG A 18 -9.65 -10.70 2.57
CA ARG A 18 -9.28 -11.49 1.39
C ARG A 18 -10.44 -11.56 0.44
N CYS A 19 -10.29 -10.90 -0.68
CA CYS A 19 -11.26 -10.91 -1.75
C CYS A 19 -10.90 -12.03 -2.74
N ALA A 20 -11.89 -12.86 -3.09
CA ALA A 20 -11.77 -13.91 -4.10
C ALA A 20 -12.59 -13.59 -5.35
N ALA A 21 -12.86 -12.31 -5.60
CA ALA A 21 -13.63 -11.86 -6.76
C ALA A 21 -12.98 -12.33 -8.06
N ARG A 22 -13.81 -12.71 -9.01
CA ARG A 22 -13.36 -13.12 -10.35
C ARG A 22 -13.10 -11.89 -11.21
N LEU A 23 -12.28 -12.09 -12.23
CA LEU A 23 -12.03 -11.05 -13.22
C LEU A 23 -13.34 -10.56 -13.84
N ARG A 24 -13.56 -9.24 -13.82
CA ARG A 24 -14.79 -8.59 -14.33
C ARG A 24 -16.09 -9.06 -13.69
N GLU A 25 -16.01 -9.54 -12.47
CA GLU A 25 -17.21 -9.80 -11.68
C GLU A 25 -18.02 -8.52 -11.49
N ARG A 26 -19.35 -8.64 -11.51
CA ARG A 26 -20.23 -7.47 -11.33
C ARG A 26 -19.99 -6.84 -9.97
N PRO A 27 -19.64 -5.55 -9.90
CA PRO A 27 -19.39 -4.89 -8.64
C PRO A 27 -20.67 -4.79 -7.80
N VAL A 28 -20.51 -4.96 -6.49
CA VAL A 28 -21.57 -4.77 -5.51
C VAL A 28 -21.32 -3.46 -4.76
N VAL A 29 -22.36 -2.74 -4.44
CA VAL A 29 -22.24 -1.56 -3.56
C VAL A 29 -22.06 -2.06 -2.14
N GLU A 30 -20.98 -1.64 -1.52
CA GLU A 30 -20.65 -1.90 -0.13
C GLU A 30 -20.65 -0.60 0.67
N ARG A 31 -20.63 -0.70 2.00
CA ARG A 31 -20.65 0.47 2.89
C ARG A 31 -19.60 0.33 3.97
N HIS A 32 -18.85 1.40 4.20
CA HIS A 32 -17.90 1.47 5.32
C HIS A 32 -18.66 1.53 6.65
N THR A 33 -18.26 0.69 7.59
CA THR A 33 -18.85 0.62 8.94
C THR A 33 -18.07 1.42 9.99
N ALA A 34 -16.79 1.73 9.70
CA ALA A 34 -15.89 2.46 10.58
C ALA A 34 -14.99 3.41 9.76
N PHE A 35 -14.30 4.32 10.43
CA PHE A 35 -13.13 4.96 9.84
C PHE A 35 -12.07 3.88 9.61
N SER A 36 -11.61 3.71 8.38
CA SER A 36 -10.72 2.62 8.02
C SER A 36 -9.54 3.07 7.15
N LEU A 37 -8.40 2.49 7.45
CA LEU A 37 -7.15 2.59 6.70
C LEU A 37 -6.81 1.19 6.21
N SER A 38 -7.14 0.86 4.98
CA SER A 38 -6.93 -0.48 4.43
C SER A 38 -5.72 -0.50 3.51
N TYR A 39 -4.65 -1.10 3.98
CA TYR A 39 -3.40 -1.28 3.23
C TYR A 39 -3.52 -2.44 2.26
N VAL A 40 -3.36 -2.18 0.97
CA VAL A 40 -3.37 -3.20 -0.08
C VAL A 40 -2.05 -3.97 -0.05
N ARG A 41 -2.11 -5.26 0.29
CA ARG A 41 -0.94 -6.15 0.35
C ARG A 41 -0.66 -6.86 -0.96
N LYS A 42 -1.74 -7.27 -1.64
CA LYS A 42 -1.68 -8.07 -2.86
C LYS A 42 -2.88 -7.79 -3.74
N GLY A 43 -2.71 -8.00 -5.04
CA GLY A 43 -3.74 -7.72 -6.04
C GLY A 43 -3.83 -6.25 -6.39
N SER A 44 -4.74 -5.94 -7.30
CA SER A 44 -5.08 -4.57 -7.68
C SER A 44 -6.54 -4.51 -8.07
N PHE A 45 -7.21 -3.41 -7.77
CA PHE A 45 -8.63 -3.26 -8.03
C PHE A 45 -9.02 -1.79 -8.23
N GLY A 46 -10.04 -1.58 -9.03
CA GLY A 46 -10.69 -0.28 -9.14
C GLY A 46 -11.55 -0.04 -7.90
N TYR A 47 -11.49 1.17 -7.36
CA TYR A 47 -12.26 1.61 -6.20
C TYR A 47 -13.01 2.89 -6.56
N ARG A 48 -14.32 2.86 -6.47
CA ARG A 48 -15.16 4.04 -6.69
C ARG A 48 -15.72 4.50 -5.35
N TYR A 49 -15.39 5.72 -4.98
CA TYR A 49 -15.78 6.31 -3.71
C TYR A 49 -16.22 7.76 -3.91
N ARG A 50 -17.42 8.13 -3.43
CA ARG A 50 -18.01 9.45 -3.60
C ARG A 50 -18.01 9.93 -5.06
N GLY A 51 -18.26 9.01 -5.99
CA GLY A 51 -18.28 9.29 -7.44
C GLY A 51 -16.91 9.37 -8.11
N ALA A 52 -15.82 9.43 -7.35
CA ALA A 52 -14.44 9.45 -7.89
C ALA A 52 -13.91 8.02 -8.08
N PRO A 53 -13.30 7.71 -9.24
CA PRO A 53 -12.64 6.44 -9.48
C PRO A 53 -11.18 6.51 -9.05
N PHE A 54 -10.71 5.45 -8.42
CA PHE A 54 -9.31 5.22 -8.02
C PHE A 54 -8.87 3.85 -8.51
N GLU A 55 -7.57 3.68 -8.73
CA GLU A 55 -6.94 2.39 -9.00
C GLU A 55 -5.96 2.08 -7.87
N LEU A 56 -6.21 0.99 -7.17
CA LEU A 56 -5.43 0.57 -6.02
C LEU A 56 -4.49 -0.56 -6.42
N VAL A 57 -3.25 -0.42 -6.01
CA VAL A 57 -2.16 -1.38 -6.24
C VAL A 57 -1.50 -1.72 -4.92
N PRO A 58 -0.67 -2.78 -4.84
CA PRO A 58 0.04 -3.10 -3.62
C PRO A 58 0.82 -1.90 -3.06
N GLY A 59 0.61 -1.60 -1.80
CA GLY A 59 1.17 -0.41 -1.13
C GLY A 59 0.22 0.79 -1.05
N SER A 60 -0.88 0.80 -1.79
CA SER A 60 -1.94 1.82 -1.67
C SER A 60 -2.68 1.68 -0.35
N ILE A 61 -3.25 2.79 0.13
CA ILE A 61 -4.08 2.83 1.33
C ILE A 61 -5.47 3.32 0.92
N LEU A 62 -6.46 2.45 1.04
CA LEU A 62 -7.87 2.76 0.85
C LEU A 62 -8.41 3.37 2.14
N LEU A 63 -9.19 4.44 2.02
CA LEU A 63 -9.78 5.16 3.12
C LEU A 63 -11.29 4.98 3.13
N GLY A 64 -11.85 4.78 4.30
CA GLY A 64 -13.29 4.67 4.51
C GLY A 64 -13.77 5.53 5.66
N ALA A 65 -14.94 6.17 5.48
CA ALA A 65 -15.65 6.83 6.56
C ALA A 65 -16.98 6.11 6.82
N PRO A 66 -17.44 6.02 8.08
CA PRO A 66 -18.69 5.34 8.41
C PRO A 66 -19.87 5.85 7.60
N GLY A 67 -20.66 4.93 7.04
CA GLY A 67 -21.86 5.23 6.25
C GLY A 67 -21.61 5.54 4.77
N ASP A 68 -20.37 5.80 4.35
CA ASP A 68 -20.05 6.06 2.95
C ASP A 68 -20.12 4.76 2.12
N GLU A 69 -20.74 4.87 0.95
CA GLU A 69 -20.83 3.78 -0.02
C GLU A 69 -19.64 3.76 -0.97
N TYR A 70 -19.27 2.57 -1.38
CA TYR A 70 -18.20 2.34 -2.35
C TYR A 70 -18.49 1.11 -3.21
N THR A 71 -17.74 0.98 -4.30
CA THR A 71 -17.71 -0.23 -5.11
C THR A 71 -16.28 -0.59 -5.47
N CYS A 72 -15.99 -1.90 -5.46
CA CYS A 72 -14.72 -2.44 -5.96
C CYS A 72 -14.94 -3.14 -7.29
N THR A 73 -13.97 -3.01 -8.21
CA THR A 73 -13.97 -3.72 -9.51
C THR A 73 -12.65 -4.45 -9.70
N HIS A 74 -12.70 -5.66 -10.25
CA HIS A 74 -11.53 -6.50 -10.51
C HIS A 74 -11.35 -6.66 -12.02
N ASP A 75 -10.88 -5.61 -12.68
CA ASP A 75 -10.72 -5.56 -14.14
C ASP A 75 -9.36 -6.10 -14.62
N HIS A 76 -8.40 -6.27 -13.72
CA HIS A 76 -7.00 -6.57 -14.04
C HIS A 76 -6.53 -7.91 -13.49
N VAL A 77 -6.86 -8.21 -12.22
CA VAL A 77 -6.52 -9.48 -11.55
C VAL A 77 -7.70 -9.99 -10.75
N CYS A 78 -7.66 -11.29 -10.43
CA CYS A 78 -8.65 -11.90 -9.54
C CYS A 78 -8.25 -11.64 -8.09
N GLY A 79 -9.16 -11.04 -7.33
CA GLY A 79 -9.04 -10.86 -5.90
C GLY A 79 -7.92 -9.91 -5.43
N ASP A 80 -7.96 -9.64 -4.16
CA ASP A 80 -6.98 -8.80 -3.45
C ASP A 80 -6.87 -9.20 -1.98
N GLU A 81 -5.80 -8.73 -1.33
CA GLU A 81 -5.61 -8.90 0.10
C GLU A 81 -5.29 -7.54 0.73
N CYS A 82 -6.05 -7.16 1.77
CA CYS A 82 -5.89 -5.91 2.47
C CYS A 82 -5.81 -6.11 3.98
N LEU A 83 -4.89 -5.38 4.64
CA LEU A 83 -4.89 -5.23 6.09
C LEU A 83 -5.60 -3.92 6.42
N SER A 84 -6.76 -4.01 7.08
CA SER A 84 -7.58 -2.86 7.46
C SER A 84 -7.41 -2.53 8.93
N ILE A 85 -7.06 -1.29 9.22
CA ILE A 85 -7.05 -0.70 10.55
C ILE A 85 -8.32 0.14 10.64
N GLN A 86 -9.23 -0.27 11.51
CA GLN A 86 -10.51 0.40 11.75
C GLN A 86 -10.44 1.16 13.07
N LEU A 87 -10.93 2.38 13.05
CA LEU A 87 -10.85 3.32 14.16
C LEU A 87 -12.24 3.80 14.54
N ALA A 88 -12.52 3.79 15.83
CA ALA A 88 -13.69 4.48 16.40
C ALA A 88 -13.51 6.01 16.31
N PRO A 89 -14.60 6.79 16.31
CA PRO A 89 -14.54 8.25 16.21
C PRO A 89 -13.61 8.88 17.25
N GLU A 90 -13.61 8.38 18.48
CA GLU A 90 -12.80 8.91 19.59
C GLU A 90 -11.30 8.76 19.34
N LEU A 91 -10.88 7.68 18.66
CA LEU A 91 -9.49 7.49 18.26
C LEU A 91 -9.11 8.42 17.11
N VAL A 92 -10.01 8.64 16.15
CA VAL A 92 -9.81 9.59 15.04
C VAL A 92 -9.59 11.00 15.58
N ASP A 93 -10.41 11.41 16.55
CA ASP A 93 -10.28 12.72 17.21
C ASP A 93 -8.94 12.84 17.95
N THR A 94 -8.53 11.79 18.67
CA THR A 94 -7.25 11.74 19.39
C THR A 94 -6.05 11.85 18.45
N LEU A 95 -6.14 11.28 17.24
CA LEU A 95 -5.10 11.36 16.21
C LEU A 95 -5.06 12.73 15.53
N GLY A 96 -6.02 13.62 15.81
CA GLY A 96 -6.13 14.92 15.16
C GLY A 96 -6.41 14.82 13.65
N ALA A 97 -6.97 13.71 13.21
CA ALA A 97 -7.26 13.46 11.81
C ALA A 97 -8.50 14.27 11.38
N SER A 98 -8.30 15.28 10.54
CA SER A 98 -9.40 16.08 10.01
C SER A 98 -10.43 15.21 9.27
N PRO A 99 -11.74 15.49 9.40
CA PRO A 99 -12.79 14.80 8.60
C PRO A 99 -12.55 14.86 7.09
N ALA A 100 -11.84 15.89 6.61
CA ALA A 100 -11.48 16.01 5.19
C ALA A 100 -10.52 14.91 4.72
N LEU A 101 -9.70 14.33 5.60
CA LEU A 101 -8.77 13.25 5.27
C LEU A 101 -9.49 12.00 4.81
N TRP A 102 -10.62 11.68 5.45
CA TRP A 102 -11.41 10.48 5.14
C TRP A 102 -12.17 10.58 3.82
N ARG A 103 -12.24 11.79 3.24
CA ARG A 103 -12.90 12.05 1.94
C ARG A 103 -11.94 11.93 0.75
N ILE A 104 -10.64 11.74 0.99
CA ILE A 104 -9.61 11.60 -0.06
C ILE A 104 -9.84 10.33 -0.89
N GLY A 105 -10.38 9.28 -0.29
CA GLY A 105 -10.68 7.97 -0.91
C GLY A 105 -9.49 7.02 -0.88
N CYS A 106 -8.32 7.42 -1.37
CA CYS A 106 -7.12 6.61 -1.24
C CYS A 106 -5.83 7.46 -1.21
N LEU A 107 -4.76 6.85 -0.71
CA LEU A 107 -3.39 7.34 -0.89
C LEU A 107 -2.60 6.38 -1.78
N PRO A 108 -1.71 6.90 -2.63
CA PRO A 108 -0.77 6.08 -3.38
C PRO A 108 0.24 5.42 -2.43
N PRO A 109 1.02 4.44 -2.91
CA PRO A 109 2.11 3.86 -2.13
C PRO A 109 3.08 4.93 -1.63
N LEU A 110 3.12 5.17 -0.32
CA LEU A 110 4.05 6.09 0.33
C LEU A 110 5.10 5.30 1.10
N ALA A 111 6.39 5.61 0.86
CA ALA A 111 7.49 4.79 1.37
C ALA A 111 7.44 4.62 2.91
N GLU A 112 7.13 5.68 3.63
CA GLU A 112 7.04 5.64 5.10
C GLU A 112 5.89 4.78 5.60
N LEU A 113 4.74 4.83 4.94
CA LEU A 113 3.54 4.08 5.32
C LEU A 113 3.65 2.60 4.92
N VAL A 114 4.22 2.31 3.74
CA VAL A 114 4.48 0.94 3.29
C VAL A 114 5.32 0.16 4.31
N VAL A 115 6.40 0.75 4.82
CA VAL A 115 7.28 0.05 5.77
C VAL A 115 6.58 -0.23 7.10
N ILE A 116 5.81 0.72 7.63
CA ILE A 116 5.06 0.52 8.89
C ILE A 116 3.92 -0.49 8.69
N ALA A 117 3.23 -0.44 7.54
CA ALA A 117 2.18 -1.39 7.23
C ALA A 117 2.70 -2.84 7.16
N GLU A 118 3.85 -3.07 6.53
CA GLU A 118 4.49 -4.39 6.48
C GLU A 118 4.95 -4.86 7.88
N GLN A 119 5.38 -3.94 8.74
CA GLN A 119 5.70 -4.27 10.14
C GLN A 119 4.42 -4.65 10.91
N THR A 120 3.32 -3.92 10.71
CA THR A 120 2.02 -4.25 11.31
C THR A 120 1.54 -5.61 10.84
N GLN A 121 1.67 -5.91 9.54
CA GLN A 121 1.32 -7.22 8.99
C GLN A 121 2.16 -8.35 9.60
N ALA A 122 3.46 -8.14 9.76
CA ALA A 122 4.33 -9.14 10.39
C ALA A 122 3.91 -9.44 11.85
N ALA A 123 3.52 -8.40 12.61
CA ALA A 123 3.01 -8.57 13.97
C ALA A 123 1.66 -9.31 14.00
N VAL A 124 0.76 -9.01 13.06
CA VAL A 124 -0.51 -9.74 12.87
C VAL A 124 -0.27 -11.23 12.62
N GLU A 125 0.76 -11.58 11.89
CA GLU A 125 1.13 -12.97 11.59
C GLU A 125 1.95 -13.63 12.71
N GLY A 126 2.11 -12.97 13.88
CA GLY A 126 2.86 -13.49 15.01
C GLY A 126 4.38 -13.48 14.83
N ARG A 127 4.87 -12.73 13.84
CA ARG A 127 6.29 -12.56 13.54
C ARG A 127 6.81 -11.26 14.16
N GLY A 128 7.02 -11.26 15.46
CA GLY A 128 7.58 -10.13 16.23
C GLY A 128 6.90 -9.95 17.59
N ASP A 129 7.60 -9.30 18.51
CA ASP A 129 7.11 -9.02 19.87
C ASP A 129 6.50 -7.61 20.01
N ALA A 130 6.44 -6.83 18.94
CA ALA A 130 5.79 -5.53 18.96
C ALA A 130 4.27 -5.70 19.06
N GLY A 131 3.64 -4.93 19.94
CA GLY A 131 2.19 -4.93 20.07
C GLY A 131 1.51 -4.57 18.75
N THR A 132 0.63 -5.42 18.26
CA THR A 132 -0.06 -5.22 16.98
C THR A 132 -0.89 -3.93 17.01
N ASP A 133 -1.50 -3.62 18.16
CA ASP A 133 -2.24 -2.37 18.41
C ASP A 133 -1.33 -1.14 18.40
N GLU A 134 -0.14 -1.22 18.99
CA GLU A 134 0.84 -0.14 18.97
C GLU A 134 1.31 0.19 17.53
N LEU A 135 1.58 -0.84 16.74
CA LEU A 135 1.96 -0.66 15.34
C LEU A 135 0.82 -0.10 14.48
N ALA A 136 -0.40 -0.57 14.69
CA ALA A 136 -1.57 -0.07 13.99
C ALA A 136 -1.84 1.41 14.32
N LEU A 137 -1.74 1.80 15.58
CA LEU A 137 -1.87 3.21 16.00
C LEU A 137 -0.73 4.07 15.44
N THR A 138 0.50 3.54 15.41
CA THR A 138 1.64 4.24 14.78
C THR A 138 1.42 4.45 13.30
N PHE A 139 0.87 3.45 12.59
CA PHE A 139 0.51 3.57 11.18
C PHE A 139 -0.57 4.65 10.98
N ALA A 140 -1.63 4.64 11.79
CA ALA A 140 -2.70 5.63 11.73
C ALA A 140 -2.20 7.06 12.02
N ALA A 141 -1.33 7.24 13.00
CA ALA A 141 -0.73 8.53 13.31
C ALA A 141 0.14 9.05 12.16
N ARG A 142 0.99 8.20 11.58
CA ARG A 142 1.80 8.56 10.40
C ARG A 142 0.95 8.87 9.18
N PHE A 143 -0.15 8.13 8.98
CA PHE A 143 -1.13 8.47 7.97
C PHE A 143 -1.68 9.89 8.17
N ALA A 144 -2.17 10.22 9.37
CA ALA A 144 -2.74 11.54 9.67
C ALA A 144 -1.74 12.67 9.40
N GLU A 145 -0.48 12.51 9.79
CA GLU A 145 0.60 13.46 9.52
C GLU A 145 0.82 13.68 8.01
N ARG A 146 0.77 12.62 7.20
CA ARG A 146 1.09 12.68 5.77
C ARG A 146 -0.08 13.04 4.88
N ALA A 147 -1.30 12.68 5.26
CA ALA A 147 -2.48 12.94 4.46
C ALA A 147 -2.94 14.39 4.49
N SER A 148 -2.52 15.17 5.49
CA SER A 148 -2.89 16.59 5.65
C SER A 148 -2.47 17.48 4.48
N GLY A 149 -1.53 17.06 3.64
CA GLY A 149 -1.05 17.77 2.46
C GLY A 149 -1.39 17.11 1.12
N SER A 150 -2.03 15.96 1.11
CA SER A 150 -2.29 15.19 -0.11
C SER A 150 -3.57 15.66 -0.81
N LYS A 151 -3.43 16.15 -2.05
CA LYS A 151 -4.58 16.39 -2.93
C LYS A 151 -4.77 15.18 -3.85
N PRO A 152 -5.96 14.57 -3.92
CA PRO A 152 -6.25 13.54 -4.92
C PRO A 152 -6.10 14.16 -6.32
N ALA A 153 -5.30 13.54 -7.17
CA ALA A 153 -5.20 13.95 -8.56
C ALA A 153 -6.47 13.51 -9.31
N PRO A 154 -7.18 14.43 -10.02
CA PRO A 154 -8.30 14.04 -10.85
C PRO A 154 -7.79 13.13 -11.97
N PHE A 155 -8.39 11.96 -12.06
CA PHE A 155 -7.96 10.93 -13.00
C PHE A 155 -8.87 10.85 -14.21
N ALA A 156 -8.33 11.07 -15.39
CA ALA A 156 -9.05 11.09 -16.66
C ALA A 156 -8.57 10.08 -17.72
N ALA A 157 -7.78 9.07 -17.35
CA ALA A 157 -7.30 8.08 -18.31
C ALA A 157 -8.42 7.11 -18.75
N ARG A 158 -8.35 6.64 -19.99
CA ARG A 158 -9.27 5.65 -20.53
C ARG A 158 -9.07 4.30 -19.84
N ALA A 159 -10.10 3.45 -19.81
CA ALA A 159 -10.04 2.13 -19.18
C ALA A 159 -8.84 1.28 -19.66
N ARG A 160 -8.57 1.29 -20.98
CA ARG A 160 -7.41 0.60 -21.57
C ARG A 160 -6.07 1.10 -21.00
N ASP A 161 -5.95 2.40 -20.79
CA ASP A 161 -4.69 3.00 -20.34
C ASP A 161 -4.50 2.75 -18.82
N ARG A 162 -5.59 2.78 -18.05
CA ARG A 162 -5.57 2.33 -16.64
C ARG A 162 -5.05 0.91 -16.53
N ARG A 163 -5.64 -0.02 -17.30
CA ARG A 163 -5.25 -1.41 -17.31
C ARG A 163 -3.75 -1.58 -17.60
N ARG A 164 -3.22 -0.90 -18.60
CA ARG A 164 -1.77 -0.93 -18.95
C ARG A 164 -0.89 -0.47 -17.79
N ALA A 165 -1.27 0.62 -17.11
CA ALA A 165 -0.52 1.12 -15.97
C ALA A 165 -0.50 0.12 -14.82
N ILE A 166 -1.63 -0.53 -14.54
CA ILE A 166 -1.74 -1.54 -13.48
C ILE A 166 -0.96 -2.81 -13.84
N GLU A 167 -1.10 -3.31 -15.08
CA GLU A 167 -0.32 -4.46 -15.56
C GLU A 167 1.19 -4.20 -15.44
N THR A 168 1.63 -2.97 -15.73
CA THR A 168 3.03 -2.59 -15.52
C THR A 168 3.40 -2.52 -14.05
N ALA A 169 2.53 -2.03 -13.16
CA ALA A 169 2.81 -2.02 -11.72
C ALA A 169 2.97 -3.45 -11.17
N GLN A 170 2.16 -4.39 -11.63
CA GLN A 170 2.27 -5.81 -11.28
C GLN A 170 3.58 -6.40 -11.81
N TRP A 171 3.89 -6.13 -13.09
CA TRP A 171 5.15 -6.57 -13.67
C TRP A 171 6.36 -6.06 -12.88
N LEU A 172 6.35 -4.79 -12.45
CA LEU A 172 7.39 -4.23 -11.59
C LEU A 172 7.49 -4.94 -10.24
N ASP A 173 6.36 -5.34 -9.65
CA ASP A 173 6.35 -6.13 -8.40
C ASP A 173 6.96 -7.53 -8.58
N ASP A 174 6.80 -8.14 -9.75
CA ASP A 174 7.35 -9.47 -10.05
C ASP A 174 8.85 -9.43 -10.43
N HIS A 175 9.34 -8.26 -10.89
CA HIS A 175 10.71 -8.09 -11.42
C HIS A 175 11.56 -7.12 -10.58
N LEU A 176 11.39 -7.13 -9.24
CA LEU A 176 12.05 -6.20 -8.32
C LEU A 176 13.59 -6.22 -8.40
N GLN A 177 14.16 -7.38 -8.71
CA GLN A 177 15.62 -7.59 -8.74
C GLN A 177 16.25 -7.04 -10.04
N GLU A 178 15.46 -6.90 -11.08
CA GLU A 178 15.96 -6.50 -12.37
C GLU A 178 16.25 -5.00 -12.46
N PRO A 179 17.24 -4.59 -13.24
CA PRO A 179 17.45 -3.19 -13.57
C PRO A 179 16.35 -2.74 -14.54
N VAL A 180 15.28 -2.20 -14.02
CA VAL A 180 14.17 -1.69 -14.83
C VAL A 180 14.40 -0.20 -15.11
N ASP A 181 14.51 0.17 -16.38
CA ASP A 181 14.50 1.54 -16.83
C ASP A 181 13.14 1.96 -17.42
N LEU A 182 12.90 3.25 -17.47
CA LEU A 182 11.65 3.83 -17.95
C LEU A 182 11.36 3.47 -19.42
N HIS A 183 12.40 3.40 -20.24
CA HIS A 183 12.25 3.15 -21.68
C HIS A 183 11.81 1.72 -21.95
N SER A 184 12.47 0.76 -21.32
CA SER A 184 12.14 -0.67 -21.40
C SER A 184 10.72 -0.95 -20.90
N ALA A 185 10.33 -0.37 -19.76
CA ALA A 185 8.99 -0.52 -19.22
C ALA A 185 7.91 0.10 -20.14
N ALA A 186 8.18 1.24 -20.76
CA ALA A 186 7.28 1.87 -21.72
C ALA A 186 7.13 1.04 -23.01
N ALA A 187 8.26 0.52 -23.53
CA ALA A 187 8.29 -0.29 -24.74
C ALA A 187 7.47 -1.60 -24.57
N ALA A 188 7.55 -2.22 -23.41
CA ALA A 188 6.80 -3.46 -23.10
C ALA A 188 5.27 -3.30 -23.25
N ILE A 189 4.75 -2.07 -23.12
CA ILE A 189 3.33 -1.77 -23.26
C ILE A 189 3.01 -0.92 -24.51
N GLY A 190 3.98 -0.75 -25.40
CA GLY A 190 3.81 -0.02 -26.66
C GLY A 190 3.56 1.48 -26.49
N LEU A 191 4.20 2.11 -25.49
CA LEU A 191 4.14 3.55 -25.25
C LEU A 191 5.52 4.19 -25.35
N SER A 192 5.56 5.51 -25.64
CA SER A 192 6.79 6.28 -25.44
C SER A 192 7.05 6.45 -23.93
N ALA A 193 8.32 6.58 -23.53
CA ALA A 193 8.72 6.76 -22.13
C ALA A 193 8.01 7.94 -21.46
N PHE A 194 7.85 9.07 -22.20
CA PHE A 194 7.15 10.24 -21.68
C PHE A 194 5.64 10.01 -21.49
N HIS A 195 4.99 9.35 -22.43
CA HIS A 195 3.56 9.03 -22.31
C HIS A 195 3.33 8.05 -21.18
N PHE A 196 4.17 7.01 -21.09
CA PHE A 196 4.12 6.05 -20.00
C PHE A 196 4.32 6.70 -18.63
N LEU A 197 5.34 7.54 -18.48
CA LEU A 197 5.59 8.26 -17.23
C LEU A 197 4.36 9.05 -16.76
N ARG A 198 3.75 9.82 -17.65
CA ARG A 198 2.55 10.60 -17.34
C ARG A 198 1.36 9.73 -16.98
N LEU A 199 1.11 8.70 -17.80
CA LEU A 199 0.02 7.76 -17.58
C LEU A 199 0.17 7.04 -16.24
N PHE A 200 1.32 6.41 -16.02
CA PHE A 200 1.59 5.65 -14.80
C PHE A 200 1.45 6.53 -13.56
N THR A 201 2.04 7.72 -13.60
CA THR A 201 1.94 8.67 -12.47
C THR A 201 0.50 9.11 -12.21
N ALA A 202 -0.29 9.34 -13.25
CA ALA A 202 -1.68 9.73 -13.11
C ALA A 202 -2.56 8.60 -12.54
N VAL A 203 -2.25 7.33 -12.87
CA VAL A 203 -3.02 6.16 -12.43
C VAL A 203 -2.60 5.71 -11.04
N VAL A 204 -1.29 5.55 -10.83
CA VAL A 204 -0.71 4.92 -9.64
C VAL A 204 -0.39 5.95 -8.54
N GLY A 205 -0.34 7.23 -8.88
CA GLY A 205 0.02 8.31 -7.93
C GLY A 205 1.50 8.38 -7.58
N ALA A 206 2.34 7.64 -8.31
CA ALA A 206 3.80 7.64 -8.15
C ALA A 206 4.46 7.41 -9.52
N THR A 207 5.69 7.90 -9.73
CA THR A 207 6.43 7.57 -10.95
C THR A 207 6.82 6.08 -10.95
N PRO A 208 7.08 5.46 -12.11
CA PRO A 208 7.51 4.06 -12.20
C PRO A 208 8.72 3.75 -11.32
N HIS A 209 9.73 4.62 -11.33
CA HIS A 209 10.91 4.48 -10.49
C HIS A 209 10.59 4.59 -8.98
N GLN A 210 9.72 5.54 -8.59
CA GLN A 210 9.28 5.67 -7.20
C GLN A 210 8.46 4.46 -6.76
N TYR A 211 7.61 3.94 -7.64
CA TYR A 211 6.84 2.73 -7.35
C TYR A 211 7.76 1.52 -7.14
N LEU A 212 8.69 1.27 -8.06
CA LEU A 212 9.67 0.18 -7.94
C LEU A 212 10.48 0.29 -6.64
N LEU A 213 10.95 1.49 -6.31
CA LEU A 213 11.70 1.71 -5.06
C LEU A 213 10.86 1.36 -3.83
N ARG A 214 9.59 1.76 -3.81
CA ARG A 214 8.65 1.44 -2.70
C ARG A 214 8.33 -0.04 -2.63
N ALA A 215 8.17 -0.70 -3.77
CA ALA A 215 7.98 -2.14 -3.85
C ALA A 215 9.20 -2.92 -3.32
N ARG A 216 10.42 -2.48 -3.64
CA ARG A 216 11.66 -3.01 -3.07
C ARG A 216 11.71 -2.85 -1.54
N LEU A 217 11.37 -1.66 -1.03
CA LEU A 217 11.31 -1.40 0.42
C LEU A 217 10.26 -2.28 1.12
N ARG A 218 9.08 -2.45 0.51
CA ARG A 218 8.03 -3.35 1.00
C ARG A 218 8.55 -4.79 1.11
N ARG A 219 9.17 -5.29 0.06
CA ARG A 219 9.78 -6.63 0.06
C ARG A 219 10.90 -6.76 1.10
N ALA A 220 11.76 -5.74 1.22
CA ALA A 220 12.82 -5.71 2.23
C ALA A 220 12.26 -5.76 3.65
N ALA A 221 11.22 -4.97 3.94
CA ALA A 221 10.59 -4.97 5.26
C ALA A 221 10.03 -6.35 5.63
N ARG A 222 9.39 -7.04 4.67
CA ARG A 222 8.92 -8.43 4.87
C ARG A 222 10.07 -9.38 5.18
N LEU A 223 11.14 -9.34 4.40
CA LEU A 223 12.30 -10.22 4.60
C LEU A 223 13.00 -9.94 5.93
N LEU A 224 13.18 -8.67 6.30
CA LEU A 224 13.78 -8.29 7.57
C LEU A 224 12.95 -8.72 8.79
N ALA A 225 11.64 -8.80 8.65
CA ALA A 225 10.75 -9.26 9.71
C ALA A 225 10.59 -10.79 9.75
N ALA A 226 10.88 -11.49 8.66
CA ALA A 226 10.58 -12.92 8.53
C ALA A 226 11.79 -13.83 8.80
N ASP A 227 13.02 -13.38 8.58
CA ASP A 227 14.20 -14.24 8.62
C ASP A 227 15.47 -13.50 9.06
N ASP A 228 16.53 -14.30 9.35
CA ASP A 228 17.82 -13.84 9.85
C ASP A 228 18.87 -13.66 8.73
N ARG A 229 18.46 -13.67 7.44
CA ARG A 229 19.40 -13.41 6.34
C ARG A 229 20.18 -12.12 6.57
N SER A 230 21.41 -12.04 6.05
CA SER A 230 22.20 -10.83 6.22
C SER A 230 21.48 -9.61 5.64
N ILE A 231 21.74 -8.44 6.21
CA ILE A 231 21.20 -7.18 5.66
C ILE A 231 21.65 -6.96 4.22
N THR A 232 22.87 -7.45 3.91
CA THR A 232 23.47 -7.41 2.58
C THR A 232 22.69 -8.26 1.60
N ASP A 233 22.39 -9.52 1.97
CA ASP A 233 21.63 -10.42 1.12
C ASP A 233 20.23 -9.87 0.85
N VAL A 234 19.56 -9.36 1.90
CA VAL A 234 18.25 -8.70 1.73
C VAL A 234 18.34 -7.53 0.75
N ALA A 235 19.39 -6.69 0.84
CA ALA A 235 19.56 -5.56 -0.05
C ALA A 235 19.63 -5.97 -1.53
N TYR A 236 20.47 -6.99 -1.82
CA TYR A 236 20.62 -7.50 -3.19
C TYR A 236 19.39 -8.28 -3.67
N ASP A 237 18.80 -9.10 -2.81
CA ASP A 237 17.57 -9.86 -3.13
C ASP A 237 16.38 -8.98 -3.50
N VAL A 238 16.32 -7.75 -2.99
CA VAL A 238 15.26 -6.82 -3.37
C VAL A 238 15.66 -5.85 -4.48
N GLY A 239 16.85 -6.02 -5.08
CA GLY A 239 17.30 -5.30 -6.28
C GLY A 239 18.00 -3.97 -6.02
N PHE A 240 18.58 -3.75 -4.83
CA PHE A 240 19.51 -2.62 -4.65
C PHE A 240 20.90 -2.99 -5.16
N GLY A 241 21.52 -2.09 -5.94
CA GLY A 241 22.86 -2.29 -6.49
C GLY A 241 23.99 -2.13 -5.47
N ASP A 242 23.72 -1.50 -4.33
CA ASP A 242 24.67 -1.35 -3.23
C ASP A 242 24.00 -1.24 -1.86
N LEU A 243 24.69 -1.76 -0.86
CA LEU A 243 24.24 -1.80 0.53
C LEU A 243 24.07 -0.39 1.14
N SER A 244 24.93 0.55 0.81
CA SER A 244 24.90 1.89 1.39
C SER A 244 23.67 2.65 0.94
N ASN A 245 23.31 2.53 -0.34
CA ASN A 245 22.08 3.10 -0.89
C ASN A 245 20.84 2.45 -0.26
N PHE A 246 20.82 1.13 -0.11
CA PHE A 246 19.76 0.42 0.59
C PHE A 246 19.56 0.95 2.01
N VAL A 247 20.61 0.94 2.83
CA VAL A 247 20.57 1.36 4.24
C VAL A 247 20.07 2.81 4.37
N ARG A 248 20.60 3.72 3.54
CA ARG A 248 20.17 5.13 3.52
C ARG A 248 18.71 5.29 3.14
N THR A 249 18.28 4.60 2.09
CA THR A 249 16.91 4.68 1.56
C THR A 249 15.91 4.08 2.53
N PHE A 250 16.22 2.89 3.07
CA PHE A 250 15.39 2.22 4.07
C PHE A 250 15.26 3.07 5.34
N ARG A 251 16.38 3.62 5.85
CA ARG A 251 16.37 4.49 7.02
C ARG A 251 15.53 5.75 6.81
N ARG A 252 15.58 6.34 5.61
CA ARG A 252 14.75 7.51 5.28
C ARG A 252 13.26 7.16 5.30
N ALA A 253 12.89 5.98 4.81
CA ALA A 253 11.50 5.52 4.80
C ALA A 253 11.00 5.07 6.17
N ALA A 254 11.79 4.26 6.89
CA ALA A 254 11.40 3.61 8.14
C ALA A 254 11.72 4.43 9.41
N GLY A 255 12.51 5.51 9.30
CA GLY A 255 13.01 6.27 10.46
C GLY A 255 14.12 5.55 11.24
N VAL A 256 14.37 4.27 10.95
CA VAL A 256 15.40 3.44 11.62
C VAL A 256 16.20 2.65 10.60
N SER A 257 17.41 2.21 10.97
CA SER A 257 18.22 1.35 10.09
C SER A 257 17.58 -0.04 9.90
N PRO A 258 17.86 -0.77 8.80
CA PRO A 258 17.39 -2.14 8.58
C PRO A 258 17.68 -3.08 9.75
N ARG A 259 18.89 -2.98 10.33
CA ARG A 259 19.29 -3.76 11.50
C ARG A 259 18.41 -3.46 12.72
N ARG A 260 18.14 -2.19 13.00
CA ARG A 260 17.28 -1.78 14.13
C ARG A 260 15.81 -2.13 13.88
N PHE A 261 15.36 -2.08 12.62
CA PHE A 261 14.04 -2.53 12.21
C PHE A 261 13.86 -4.02 12.51
N ARG A 262 14.79 -4.88 12.06
CA ARG A 262 14.82 -6.32 12.38
C ARG A 262 14.77 -6.56 13.89
N GLN A 263 15.64 -5.92 14.65
CA GLN A 263 15.67 -6.08 16.11
C GLN A 263 14.34 -5.76 16.80
N ARG A 264 13.55 -4.86 16.24
CA ARG A 264 12.22 -4.53 16.77
C ARG A 264 11.15 -5.54 16.33
N ALA A 265 11.31 -6.13 15.16
CA ALA A 265 10.39 -7.14 14.65
C ALA A 265 10.58 -8.52 15.32
N HIS A 266 11.78 -8.78 15.89
CA HIS A 266 12.13 -10.05 16.56
C HIS A 266 12.20 -9.93 18.11
N ARG A 267 11.75 -8.82 18.67
CA ARG A 267 11.55 -8.60 20.11
C ARG A 267 10.09 -8.83 20.45
#